data_84a6e7998bf5eb82721c40c96970c04e
#
_entry.id   84a6e7998bf5eb82721c40c96970c04e
#
_cell.length_a   1.000
_cell.length_b   1.000
_cell.length_c   1.000
_cell.angle_alpha   90.00
_cell.angle_beta   90.00
_cell.angle_gamma   90.00
#
_symmetry.space_group_name_H-M   'P 1'
#
loop_
_entity.id
_entity.type
_entity.pdbx_description
1 polymer ?
#
loop_
_entity_poly.entity_id
_entity_poly.type
_entity_poly.pdbx_seq_one_letter_code
_entity_poly.pdbx_strand_id
1 'polypeptide(L)'
;MLKVINYLQKNTHLLLVVLLVIPAFWKMLPYGIHSMQDFHLFRLYEFNSCVQRFEIPCRWAQDAGLGFGEPLFNFYGSGAYLLGEAFHLLGGSYVNSIKFLFILSIVGSGISMYFLSKELWKNNWGAILSSIIYVYAPYRAVDVWVRGALPEAFAFILLPLIILTIEKKNLFYFSLISFFLVITHNLSFVMFLPFLLMWLVYRKWWKGFFGFVLSGLLSSFYILPVIFESKFVNLESTTLGYFDFRAHFITIKQIFFDTSWGYGGSTWGPVDNMNLSVGILQWFIPAVIFVYLIVFKKAKKNITAVLLFGIGILYLLLTHNKSAFMWELLSFMKFIQFPWRFLGMAVFSFSLVAGVLFNLITKKLFLYSVFVFVIPYILYTTYSFFRPDIWYTVGDNHFLTGEEWDRQRTASIGDFWPQFGHPIPDKPSDGKYINYFPGWESMSPMQNGLISVEGSKFKNTPIRIVGNIITLVSLLGIFIWKRKLI
;
A
#
# COMPACT_ATOMS: atom_id res chain seq x y z
N MET A 1 5.38 20.74 -21.99
CA MET A 1 4.41 20.01 -22.83
C MET A 1 5.07 19.30 -24.02
N LEU A 2 5.77 19.97 -24.93
CA LEU A 2 6.45 19.36 -26.09
C LEU A 2 7.47 18.26 -25.74
N LYS A 3 8.26 18.42 -24.68
CA LYS A 3 9.20 17.38 -24.21
C LYS A 3 8.49 16.11 -23.74
N VAL A 4 7.32 16.22 -23.12
CA VAL A 4 6.50 15.08 -22.68
C VAL A 4 5.88 14.37 -23.88
N ILE A 5 5.36 15.11 -24.83
CA ILE A 5 4.80 14.56 -26.09
C ILE A 5 5.87 13.80 -26.87
N ASN A 6 7.05 14.37 -27.03
CA ASN A 6 8.18 13.72 -27.71
C ASN A 6 8.66 12.46 -26.94
N TYR A 7 8.62 12.49 -25.60
CA TYR A 7 8.94 11.33 -24.77
C TYR A 7 7.88 10.21 -24.93
N LEU A 8 6.60 10.56 -24.95
CA LEU A 8 5.51 9.61 -25.16
C LEU A 8 5.52 9.02 -26.58
N GLN A 9 5.79 9.82 -27.61
CA GLN A 9 5.95 9.34 -28.99
C GLN A 9 7.13 8.36 -29.12
N LYS A 10 8.22 8.60 -28.41
CA LYS A 10 9.36 7.67 -28.32
C LYS A 10 9.07 6.43 -27.48
N ASN A 11 8.03 6.49 -26.61
CA ASN A 11 7.61 5.43 -25.70
C ASN A 11 6.16 5.01 -25.93
N THR A 12 5.77 4.72 -27.17
CA THR A 12 4.41 4.29 -27.55
C THR A 12 3.87 3.15 -26.70
N HIS A 13 4.73 2.21 -26.28
CA HIS A 13 4.36 1.09 -25.40
C HIS A 13 3.94 1.57 -23.99
N LEU A 14 4.58 2.61 -23.45
CA LEU A 14 4.19 3.20 -22.16
C LEU A 14 2.84 3.92 -22.28
N LEU A 15 2.62 4.64 -23.38
CA LEU A 15 1.32 5.25 -23.66
C LEU A 15 0.22 4.19 -23.73
N LEU A 16 0.50 3.05 -24.39
CA LEU A 16 -0.43 1.93 -24.45
C LEU A 16 -0.75 1.35 -23.07
N VAL A 17 0.23 1.23 -22.17
CA VAL A 17 -0.03 0.83 -20.78
C VAL A 17 -0.99 1.80 -20.11
N VAL A 18 -0.73 3.11 -20.20
CA VAL A 18 -1.60 4.13 -19.58
C VAL A 18 -3.03 4.05 -20.13
N LEU A 19 -3.20 3.91 -21.46
CA LEU A 19 -4.51 3.76 -22.09
C LEU A 19 -5.24 2.49 -21.64
N LEU A 20 -4.55 1.36 -21.57
CA LEU A 20 -5.12 0.09 -21.13
C LEU A 20 -5.49 0.08 -19.64
N VAL A 21 -4.92 0.95 -18.83
CA VAL A 21 -5.20 1.07 -17.39
C VAL A 21 -6.41 1.99 -17.12
N ILE A 22 -6.81 2.86 -18.04
CA ILE A 22 -7.95 3.78 -17.87
C ILE A 22 -9.22 3.07 -17.36
N PRO A 23 -9.65 1.90 -17.91
CA PRO A 23 -10.84 1.22 -17.45
C PRO A 23 -10.82 0.83 -15.95
N ALA A 24 -9.65 0.73 -15.32
CA ALA A 24 -9.54 0.38 -13.89
C ALA A 24 -9.90 1.55 -12.96
N PHE A 25 -9.89 2.80 -13.45
CA PHE A 25 -10.15 3.98 -12.60
C PHE A 25 -11.19 4.96 -13.18
N TRP A 26 -11.63 4.82 -14.43
CA TRP A 26 -12.48 5.82 -15.06
C TRP A 26 -13.78 6.11 -14.30
N LYS A 27 -14.28 5.15 -13.52
CA LYS A 27 -15.41 5.30 -12.61
C LYS A 27 -15.16 6.28 -11.45
N MET A 28 -13.90 6.68 -11.22
CA MET A 28 -13.52 7.70 -10.24
C MET A 28 -13.52 9.12 -10.81
N LEU A 29 -13.67 9.30 -12.12
CA LEU A 29 -13.59 10.62 -12.75
C LEU A 29 -14.80 11.53 -12.46
N PRO A 30 -16.05 11.02 -12.32
CA PRO A 30 -17.19 11.86 -12.01
C PRO A 30 -17.02 12.66 -10.70
N TYR A 31 -17.78 13.75 -10.56
CA TYR A 31 -17.86 14.51 -9.31
C TYR A 31 -18.35 13.61 -8.16
N GLY A 32 -17.72 13.74 -6.99
CA GLY A 32 -18.03 12.94 -5.82
C GLY A 32 -16.94 11.92 -5.49
N ILE A 33 -17.25 10.94 -4.65
CA ILE A 33 -16.33 9.93 -4.12
C ILE A 33 -17.04 8.60 -3.87
N HIS A 34 -16.27 7.51 -3.93
CA HIS A 34 -16.73 6.17 -3.56
C HIS A 34 -16.83 6.01 -2.04
N SER A 35 -17.90 5.35 -1.56
CA SER A 35 -18.20 5.14 -0.14
C SER A 35 -17.07 4.50 0.67
N MET A 36 -16.31 3.58 0.07
CA MET A 36 -15.20 2.92 0.74
C MET A 36 -13.89 3.72 0.76
N GLN A 37 -13.89 4.93 0.19
CA GLN A 37 -12.70 5.79 0.10
C GLN A 37 -12.85 7.06 0.93
N ASP A 38 -14.04 7.36 1.38
CA ASP A 38 -14.40 8.62 2.04
C ASP A 38 -13.69 8.84 3.39
N PHE A 39 -13.45 7.78 4.18
CA PHE A 39 -12.75 7.88 5.46
C PHE A 39 -11.29 8.37 5.35
N HIS A 40 -10.67 8.30 4.17
CA HIS A 40 -9.37 8.91 3.93
C HIS A 40 -9.43 10.44 3.89
N LEU A 41 -10.61 11.00 3.64
CA LEU A 41 -10.81 12.45 3.66
C LEU A 41 -10.52 13.02 5.04
N PHE A 42 -11.07 12.40 6.08
CA PHE A 42 -10.78 12.77 7.47
C PHE A 42 -9.28 12.73 7.78
N ARG A 43 -8.60 11.65 7.38
CA ARG A 43 -7.16 11.51 7.62
C ARG A 43 -6.33 12.56 6.87
N LEU A 44 -6.72 12.93 5.65
CA LEU A 44 -6.05 14.00 4.92
C LEU A 44 -6.34 15.36 5.55
N TYR A 45 -7.56 15.61 6.02
CA TYR A 45 -7.91 16.81 6.77
C TYR A 45 -7.06 16.96 8.04
N GLU A 46 -6.96 15.92 8.85
CA GLU A 46 -6.08 15.91 10.03
C GLU A 46 -4.61 16.13 9.69
N PHE A 47 -4.15 15.55 8.58
CA PHE A 47 -2.79 15.75 8.12
C PHE A 47 -2.57 17.22 7.68
N ASN A 48 -3.50 17.81 6.94
CA ASN A 48 -3.48 19.23 6.59
C ASN A 48 -3.48 20.12 7.85
N SER A 49 -4.31 19.80 8.85
CA SER A 49 -4.32 20.51 10.13
C SER A 49 -2.95 20.54 10.80
N CYS A 50 -2.20 19.43 10.80
CA CYS A 50 -0.82 19.41 11.28
C CYS A 50 0.10 20.32 10.44
N VAL A 51 -0.03 20.28 9.11
CA VAL A 51 0.79 21.12 8.21
C VAL A 51 0.53 22.60 8.46
N GLN A 52 -0.73 22.98 8.62
CA GLN A 52 -1.13 24.37 8.93
C GLN A 52 -0.57 24.87 10.28
N ARG A 53 -0.43 23.98 11.26
CA ARG A 53 0.18 24.29 12.56
C ARG A 53 1.71 24.14 12.57
N PHE A 54 2.35 23.80 11.43
CA PHE A 54 3.79 23.51 11.33
C PHE A 54 4.24 22.34 12.22
N GLU A 55 3.36 21.39 12.51
CA GLU A 55 3.66 20.18 13.29
C GLU A 55 4.18 19.07 12.39
N ILE A 56 5.44 19.18 11.97
CA ILE A 56 6.09 18.21 11.08
C ILE A 56 7.22 17.49 11.82
N PRO A 57 7.22 16.14 11.87
CA PRO A 57 6.21 15.20 11.34
C PRO A 57 4.89 15.30 12.08
N CYS A 58 3.76 15.19 11.34
CA CYS A 58 2.44 15.06 11.95
C CYS A 58 2.38 13.81 12.82
N ARG A 59 1.75 13.91 14.00
CA ARG A 59 1.63 12.81 14.95
C ARG A 59 0.26 12.68 15.56
N TRP A 60 -0.34 13.80 15.88
CA TRP A 60 -1.59 13.90 16.63
C TRP A 60 -2.74 14.35 15.72
N ALA A 61 -3.79 13.53 15.64
CA ALA A 61 -5.04 13.88 14.98
C ALA A 61 -5.98 14.48 16.04
N GLN A 62 -6.20 15.76 15.95
CA GLN A 62 -6.90 16.52 17.01
C GLN A 62 -8.38 16.20 17.06
N ASP A 63 -9.03 16.05 15.90
CA ASP A 63 -10.47 15.81 15.79
C ASP A 63 -10.83 14.32 15.84
N ALA A 64 -9.84 13.42 15.82
CA ALA A 64 -10.05 11.98 15.95
C ALA A 64 -10.73 11.63 17.29
N GLY A 65 -11.39 10.46 17.32
CA GLY A 65 -12.09 10.01 18.52
C GLY A 65 -13.15 10.99 19.00
N LEU A 66 -13.98 11.50 18.08
CA LEU A 66 -15.00 12.50 18.35
C LEU A 66 -14.45 13.81 18.97
N GLY A 67 -13.23 14.19 18.64
CA GLY A 67 -12.59 15.42 19.12
C GLY A 67 -11.83 15.26 20.44
N PHE A 68 -11.68 14.04 20.96
CA PHE A 68 -10.80 13.78 22.10
C PHE A 68 -9.35 13.58 21.69
N GLY A 69 -9.09 13.42 20.39
CA GLY A 69 -7.76 13.29 19.81
C GLY A 69 -7.11 11.93 19.96
N GLU A 70 -6.29 11.56 18.98
CA GLU A 70 -5.55 10.30 18.92
C GLU A 70 -4.14 10.50 18.34
N PRO A 71 -3.13 9.68 18.72
CA PRO A 71 -1.81 9.71 18.13
C PRO A 71 -1.77 8.98 16.77
N LEU A 72 -2.73 9.25 15.88
CA LEU A 72 -2.96 8.53 14.64
C LEU A 72 -1.69 8.41 13.80
N PHE A 73 -1.05 9.52 13.44
CA PHE A 73 0.12 9.53 12.56
C PHE A 73 1.44 9.17 13.27
N ASN A 74 1.39 8.92 14.56
CA ASN A 74 2.51 8.32 15.27
C ASN A 74 2.65 6.81 14.93
N PHE A 75 1.55 6.16 14.52
CA PHE A 75 1.47 4.72 14.24
C PHE A 75 0.98 4.41 12.82
N TYR A 76 0.14 5.25 12.24
CA TYR A 76 -0.40 5.07 10.90
C TYR A 76 0.49 5.74 9.84
N GLY A 77 0.80 5.02 8.75
CA GLY A 77 1.68 5.51 7.69
C GLY A 77 1.12 6.75 6.98
N SER A 78 1.89 7.83 6.99
CA SER A 78 1.50 9.13 6.42
C SER A 78 1.99 9.37 4.98
N GLY A 79 2.76 8.44 4.39
CA GLY A 79 3.43 8.66 3.11
C GLY A 79 2.49 8.98 1.95
N ALA A 80 1.33 8.31 1.83
CA ALA A 80 0.35 8.63 0.80
C ALA A 80 -0.28 10.01 1.03
N TYR A 81 -0.54 10.38 2.28
CA TYR A 81 -1.14 11.68 2.61
C TYR A 81 -0.21 12.86 2.35
N LEU A 82 1.12 12.67 2.40
CA LEU A 82 2.08 13.69 1.94
C LEU A 82 1.84 14.10 0.48
N LEU A 83 1.52 13.14 -0.39
CA LEU A 83 1.22 13.42 -1.80
C LEU A 83 -0.18 14.02 -1.96
N GLY A 84 -1.15 13.55 -1.16
CA GLY A 84 -2.50 14.11 -1.13
C GLY A 84 -2.51 15.56 -0.67
N GLU A 85 -1.72 15.87 0.37
CA GLU A 85 -1.54 17.23 0.89
C GLU A 85 -0.87 18.13 -0.16
N ALA A 86 0.16 17.66 -0.84
CA ALA A 86 0.79 18.43 -1.90
C ALA A 86 -0.21 18.78 -3.01
N PHE A 87 -1.12 17.87 -3.38
CA PHE A 87 -2.17 18.13 -4.35
C PHE A 87 -3.23 19.09 -3.78
N HIS A 88 -3.59 18.96 -2.49
CA HIS A 88 -4.51 19.84 -1.80
C HIS A 88 -3.99 21.28 -1.73
N LEU A 89 -2.73 21.47 -1.38
CA LEU A 89 -2.07 22.79 -1.35
C LEU A 89 -1.97 23.46 -2.73
N LEU A 90 -2.05 22.69 -3.83
CA LEU A 90 -2.16 23.20 -5.20
C LEU A 90 -3.61 23.60 -5.59
N GLY A 91 -4.55 23.55 -4.66
CA GLY A 91 -5.95 23.94 -4.85
C GLY A 91 -6.92 22.77 -5.09
N GLY A 92 -6.50 21.53 -4.93
CA GLY A 92 -7.39 20.37 -4.96
C GLY A 92 -8.30 20.35 -3.72
N SER A 93 -9.60 20.03 -3.89
CA SER A 93 -10.46 19.70 -2.74
C SER A 93 -10.01 18.41 -2.05
N TYR A 94 -10.39 18.15 -0.80
CA TYR A 94 -10.08 16.89 -0.11
C TYR A 94 -10.60 15.68 -0.88
N VAL A 95 -11.86 15.72 -1.34
CA VAL A 95 -12.46 14.68 -2.19
C VAL A 95 -11.62 14.42 -3.43
N ASN A 96 -11.21 15.48 -4.16
CA ASN A 96 -10.41 15.31 -5.37
C ASN A 96 -8.99 14.84 -5.06
N SER A 97 -8.41 15.22 -3.92
CA SER A 97 -7.10 14.77 -3.47
C SER A 97 -7.10 13.27 -3.19
N ILE A 98 -8.12 12.75 -2.52
CA ILE A 98 -8.25 11.31 -2.27
C ILE A 98 -8.46 10.52 -3.59
N LYS A 99 -9.35 10.99 -4.47
CA LYS A 99 -9.52 10.38 -5.81
C LYS A 99 -8.21 10.37 -6.61
N PHE A 100 -7.50 11.49 -6.61
CA PHE A 100 -6.18 11.60 -7.26
C PHE A 100 -5.21 10.54 -6.74
N LEU A 101 -5.15 10.32 -5.42
CA LEU A 101 -4.28 9.31 -4.83
C LEU A 101 -4.64 7.89 -5.29
N PHE A 102 -5.92 7.52 -5.32
CA PHE A 102 -6.34 6.21 -5.81
C PHE A 102 -6.05 6.04 -7.31
N ILE A 103 -6.33 7.04 -8.13
CA ILE A 103 -6.00 7.02 -9.57
C ILE A 103 -4.48 6.89 -9.75
N LEU A 104 -3.69 7.68 -9.01
CA LEU A 104 -2.24 7.61 -9.03
C LEU A 104 -1.74 6.21 -8.65
N SER A 105 -2.36 5.57 -7.64
CA SER A 105 -1.99 4.21 -7.22
C SER A 105 -2.20 3.18 -8.33
N ILE A 106 -3.28 3.30 -9.11
CA ILE A 106 -3.60 2.39 -10.22
C ILE A 106 -2.66 2.64 -11.40
N VAL A 107 -2.58 3.87 -11.87
CA VAL A 107 -1.74 4.24 -13.03
C VAL A 107 -0.27 4.02 -12.72
N GLY A 108 0.18 4.46 -11.55
CA GLY A 108 1.56 4.32 -11.08
C GLY A 108 1.99 2.86 -10.95
N SER A 109 1.10 1.96 -10.48
CA SER A 109 1.41 0.53 -10.39
C SER A 109 1.61 -0.11 -11.77
N GLY A 110 0.77 0.24 -12.75
CA GLY A 110 0.96 -0.21 -14.14
C GLY A 110 2.28 0.27 -14.74
N ILE A 111 2.61 1.55 -14.55
CA ILE A 111 3.85 2.16 -15.04
C ILE A 111 5.08 1.54 -14.37
N SER A 112 5.07 1.39 -13.06
CA SER A 112 6.20 0.83 -12.30
C SER A 112 6.46 -0.63 -12.66
N MET A 113 5.40 -1.43 -12.81
CA MET A 113 5.49 -2.82 -13.25
C MET A 113 6.00 -2.93 -14.69
N TYR A 114 5.57 -2.04 -15.60
CA TYR A 114 6.09 -1.96 -16.95
C TYR A 114 7.62 -1.75 -16.96
N PHE A 115 8.11 -0.77 -16.22
CA PHE A 115 9.54 -0.49 -16.17
C PHE A 115 10.35 -1.63 -15.57
N LEU A 116 9.86 -2.26 -14.51
CA LEU A 116 10.52 -3.41 -13.89
C LEU A 116 10.56 -4.61 -14.86
N SER A 117 9.42 -4.99 -15.42
CA SER A 117 9.34 -6.12 -16.34
C SER A 117 10.17 -5.89 -17.60
N LYS A 118 10.15 -4.66 -18.15
CA LYS A 118 11.03 -4.27 -19.27
C LYS A 118 12.51 -4.38 -18.91
N GLU A 119 12.89 -4.01 -17.70
CA GLU A 119 14.29 -4.14 -17.23
C GLU A 119 14.70 -5.59 -17.10
N LEU A 120 13.84 -6.46 -16.53
CA LEU A 120 14.12 -7.87 -16.32
C LEU A 120 14.18 -8.66 -17.63
N TRP A 121 13.22 -8.46 -18.52
CA TRP A 121 13.02 -9.29 -19.70
C TRP A 121 13.51 -8.64 -20.99
N LYS A 122 13.86 -7.35 -20.96
CA LYS A 122 14.28 -6.55 -22.13
C LYS A 122 13.28 -6.62 -23.30
N ASN A 123 11.99 -6.72 -22.96
CA ASN A 123 10.89 -6.85 -23.92
C ASN A 123 9.73 -5.93 -23.56
N ASN A 124 9.36 -5.03 -24.47
CA ASN A 124 8.29 -4.07 -24.23
C ASN A 124 6.90 -4.72 -24.17
N TRP A 125 6.65 -5.71 -25.02
CA TRP A 125 5.35 -6.41 -25.09
C TRP A 125 5.12 -7.28 -23.85
N GLY A 126 6.16 -7.98 -23.40
CA GLY A 126 6.13 -8.69 -22.13
C GLY A 126 5.89 -7.76 -20.95
N ALA A 127 6.47 -6.56 -20.99
CA ALA A 127 6.25 -5.55 -19.96
C ALA A 127 4.81 -5.02 -19.93
N ILE A 128 4.17 -4.85 -21.08
CA ILE A 128 2.73 -4.50 -21.16
C ILE A 128 1.89 -5.62 -20.54
N LEU A 129 2.14 -6.88 -20.91
CA LEU A 129 1.39 -8.01 -20.35
C LEU A 129 1.54 -8.08 -18.82
N SER A 130 2.75 -7.93 -18.29
CA SER A 130 2.99 -7.86 -16.84
C SER A 130 2.19 -6.76 -16.18
N SER A 131 2.15 -5.56 -16.77
CA SER A 131 1.42 -4.42 -16.25
C SER A 131 -0.08 -4.68 -16.17
N ILE A 132 -0.65 -5.26 -17.24
CA ILE A 132 -2.09 -5.53 -17.30
C ILE A 132 -2.49 -6.63 -16.32
N ILE A 133 -1.72 -7.72 -16.23
CA ILE A 133 -1.94 -8.78 -15.23
C ILE A 133 -1.87 -8.22 -13.81
N TYR A 134 -0.93 -7.31 -13.55
CA TYR A 134 -0.73 -6.69 -12.23
C TYR A 134 -1.87 -5.77 -11.82
N VAL A 135 -2.30 -4.88 -12.72
CA VAL A 135 -3.35 -3.89 -12.45
C VAL A 135 -4.72 -4.56 -12.35
N TYR A 136 -5.00 -5.53 -13.25
CA TYR A 136 -6.31 -6.17 -13.33
C TYR A 136 -6.45 -7.47 -12.53
N ALA A 137 -5.58 -7.70 -11.55
CA ALA A 137 -5.80 -8.77 -10.59
C ALA A 137 -7.05 -8.48 -9.74
N PRO A 138 -7.94 -9.47 -9.49
CA PRO A 138 -9.14 -9.28 -8.66
C PRO A 138 -8.80 -8.71 -7.28
N TYR A 139 -7.76 -9.22 -6.62
CA TYR A 139 -7.30 -8.69 -5.35
C TYR A 139 -6.96 -7.20 -5.41
N ARG A 140 -6.41 -6.71 -6.54
CA ARG A 140 -6.14 -5.28 -6.74
C ARG A 140 -7.42 -4.45 -6.78
N ALA A 141 -8.47 -4.97 -7.40
CA ALA A 141 -9.77 -4.33 -7.40
C ALA A 141 -10.39 -4.31 -6.00
N VAL A 142 -10.29 -5.42 -5.25
CA VAL A 142 -10.73 -5.49 -3.85
C VAL A 142 -10.01 -4.45 -3.00
N ASP A 143 -8.70 -4.33 -3.12
CA ASP A 143 -7.89 -3.39 -2.36
C ASP A 143 -8.34 -1.93 -2.54
N VAL A 144 -8.70 -1.56 -3.78
CA VAL A 144 -9.11 -0.18 -4.14
C VAL A 144 -10.60 0.06 -3.95
N TRP A 145 -11.46 -0.87 -4.40
CA TRP A 145 -12.89 -0.64 -4.54
C TRP A 145 -13.74 -1.28 -3.43
N VAL A 146 -13.23 -2.27 -2.72
CA VAL A 146 -13.96 -2.91 -1.61
C VAL A 146 -13.42 -2.46 -0.27
N ARG A 147 -12.09 -2.45 -0.12
CA ARG A 147 -11.43 -2.09 1.15
C ARG A 147 -11.09 -0.61 1.27
N GLY A 148 -10.97 0.09 0.15
CA GLY A 148 -10.46 1.45 0.13
C GLY A 148 -9.07 1.57 0.79
N ALA A 149 -8.20 0.57 0.65
CA ALA A 149 -6.94 0.48 1.38
C ALA A 149 -5.82 1.32 0.71
N LEU A 150 -5.94 2.64 0.79
CA LEU A 150 -5.04 3.59 0.11
C LEU A 150 -3.54 3.33 0.35
N PRO A 151 -3.04 3.11 1.60
CA PRO A 151 -1.63 2.84 1.82
C PRO A 151 -1.14 1.54 1.15
N GLU A 152 -1.95 0.47 1.19
CA GLU A 152 -1.64 -0.79 0.51
C GLU A 152 -1.68 -0.61 -1.01
N ALA A 153 -2.65 0.15 -1.53
CA ALA A 153 -2.75 0.51 -2.93
C ALA A 153 -1.49 1.22 -3.45
N PHE A 154 -0.87 2.08 -2.64
CA PHE A 154 0.42 2.71 -2.98
C PHE A 154 1.59 1.73 -2.95
N ALA A 155 1.58 0.71 -2.10
CA ALA A 155 2.61 -0.31 -2.10
C ALA A 155 2.75 -0.98 -3.47
N PHE A 156 1.65 -1.15 -4.22
CA PHE A 156 1.70 -1.67 -5.59
C PHE A 156 2.51 -0.80 -6.57
N ILE A 157 2.70 0.49 -6.31
CA ILE A 157 3.65 1.33 -7.06
C ILE A 157 5.08 1.04 -6.60
N LEU A 158 5.28 0.97 -5.28
CA LEU A 158 6.60 1.04 -4.66
C LEU A 158 7.35 -0.30 -4.78
N LEU A 159 6.64 -1.44 -4.69
CA LEU A 159 7.25 -2.77 -4.80
C LEU A 159 8.00 -2.96 -6.12
N PRO A 160 7.41 -2.71 -7.30
CA PRO A 160 8.14 -2.81 -8.57
C PRO A 160 9.30 -1.80 -8.65
N LEU A 161 9.13 -0.58 -8.12
CA LEU A 161 10.20 0.43 -8.14
C LEU A 161 11.39 0.03 -7.28
N ILE A 162 11.18 -0.56 -6.10
CA ILE A 162 12.26 -1.04 -5.23
C ILE A 162 13.11 -2.09 -6.00
N ILE A 163 12.47 -3.08 -6.60
CA ILE A 163 13.19 -4.11 -7.36
C ILE A 163 13.88 -3.53 -8.59
N LEU A 164 13.25 -2.59 -9.28
CA LEU A 164 13.86 -1.88 -10.40
C LEU A 164 15.15 -1.16 -9.99
N THR A 165 15.19 -0.56 -8.80
CA THR A 165 16.41 0.09 -8.30
C THR A 165 17.52 -0.91 -7.95
N ILE A 166 17.18 -2.12 -7.52
CA ILE A 166 18.14 -3.21 -7.32
C ILE A 166 18.71 -3.67 -8.68
N GLU A 167 17.85 -3.87 -9.69
CA GLU A 167 18.30 -4.24 -11.04
C GLU A 167 19.27 -3.21 -11.62
N LYS A 168 19.00 -1.92 -11.36
CA LYS A 168 19.86 -0.82 -11.79
C LYS A 168 21.01 -0.52 -10.83
N LYS A 169 21.12 -1.25 -9.73
CA LYS A 169 22.12 -1.05 -8.66
C LYS A 169 22.21 0.41 -8.18
N ASN A 170 21.06 1.09 -8.08
CA ASN A 170 20.98 2.49 -7.69
C ASN A 170 20.63 2.63 -6.21
N LEU A 171 21.67 2.82 -5.39
CA LEU A 171 21.55 2.86 -3.94
C LEU A 171 20.70 4.04 -3.44
N PHE A 172 20.84 5.21 -4.07
CA PHE A 172 20.09 6.41 -3.68
C PHE A 172 18.58 6.20 -3.80
N TYR A 173 18.09 5.80 -4.99
CA TYR A 173 16.67 5.56 -5.19
C TYR A 173 16.17 4.33 -4.42
N PHE A 174 16.99 3.29 -4.28
CA PHE A 174 16.65 2.14 -3.46
C PHE A 174 16.32 2.55 -2.02
N SER A 175 17.20 3.33 -1.39
CA SER A 175 17.00 3.79 -0.01
C SER A 175 15.77 4.69 0.13
N LEU A 176 15.57 5.64 -0.80
CA LEU A 176 14.43 6.57 -0.74
C LEU A 176 13.08 5.87 -1.00
N ILE A 177 13.01 4.96 -1.99
CA ILE A 177 11.73 4.29 -2.29
C ILE A 177 11.38 3.27 -1.21
N SER A 178 12.39 2.56 -0.66
CA SER A 178 12.19 1.68 0.50
C SER A 178 11.75 2.44 1.73
N PHE A 179 12.39 3.59 2.03
CA PHE A 179 11.94 4.53 3.06
C PHE A 179 10.48 4.94 2.84
N PHE A 180 10.13 5.35 1.62
CA PHE A 180 8.77 5.79 1.31
C PHE A 180 7.73 4.67 1.48
N LEU A 181 8.10 3.41 1.18
CA LEU A 181 7.23 2.26 1.46
C LEU A 181 7.00 2.06 2.97
N VAL A 182 8.05 2.19 3.80
CA VAL A 182 7.93 2.05 5.26
C VAL A 182 6.95 3.07 5.84
N ILE A 183 7.06 4.33 5.44
CA ILE A 183 6.19 5.40 5.96
C ILE A 183 4.81 5.46 5.28
N THR A 184 4.60 4.70 4.19
CA THR A 184 3.30 4.60 3.52
C THR A 184 2.53 3.41 4.04
N HIS A 185 3.12 2.20 3.99
CA HIS A 185 2.49 0.96 4.44
C HIS A 185 3.53 -0.01 4.99
N ASN A 186 3.80 0.11 6.28
CA ASN A 186 4.78 -0.71 7.00
C ASN A 186 4.50 -2.21 6.91
N LEU A 187 3.22 -2.63 6.89
CA LEU A 187 2.86 -4.05 6.74
C LEU A 187 3.27 -4.61 5.39
N SER A 188 3.05 -3.88 4.27
CA SER A 188 3.56 -4.31 2.96
C SER A 188 5.08 -4.39 2.94
N PHE A 189 5.77 -3.48 3.64
CA PHE A 189 7.22 -3.58 3.76
C PHE A 189 7.65 -4.86 4.49
N VAL A 190 7.00 -5.18 5.62
CA VAL A 190 7.28 -6.41 6.39
C VAL A 190 6.99 -7.67 5.56
N MET A 191 5.84 -7.72 4.87
CA MET A 191 5.50 -8.85 3.99
C MET A 191 6.48 -9.02 2.82
N PHE A 192 7.00 -7.91 2.30
CA PHE A 192 7.92 -7.91 1.16
C PHE A 192 9.37 -8.14 1.57
N LEU A 193 9.72 -7.95 2.83
CA LEU A 193 11.10 -8.01 3.34
C LEU A 193 11.83 -9.34 3.02
N PRO A 194 11.24 -10.52 3.22
CA PRO A 194 11.92 -11.78 2.88
C PRO A 194 12.28 -11.87 1.40
N PHE A 195 11.37 -11.44 0.51
CA PHE A 195 11.62 -11.37 -0.92
C PHE A 195 12.74 -10.39 -1.24
N LEU A 196 12.71 -9.21 -0.65
CA LEU A 196 13.71 -8.15 -0.86
C LEU A 196 15.11 -8.62 -0.49
N LEU A 197 15.27 -9.21 0.69
CA LEU A 197 16.57 -9.74 1.15
C LEU A 197 17.07 -10.86 0.25
N MET A 198 16.20 -11.81 -0.10
CA MET A 198 16.54 -12.87 -1.03
C MET A 198 16.94 -12.32 -2.41
N TRP A 199 16.25 -11.28 -2.90
CA TRP A 199 16.57 -10.66 -4.20
C TRP A 199 17.92 -9.97 -4.19
N LEU A 200 18.29 -9.28 -3.11
CA LEU A 200 19.63 -8.69 -2.93
C LEU A 200 20.73 -9.75 -2.99
N VAL A 201 20.54 -10.88 -2.29
CA VAL A 201 21.46 -12.02 -2.32
C VAL A 201 21.53 -12.64 -3.72
N TYR A 202 20.38 -12.88 -4.35
CA TYR A 202 20.28 -13.44 -5.71
C TYR A 202 21.02 -12.59 -6.75
N ARG A 203 20.89 -11.25 -6.66
CA ARG A 203 21.59 -10.30 -7.53
C ARG A 203 23.03 -10.02 -7.08
N LYS A 204 23.48 -10.62 -5.98
CA LYS A 204 24.82 -10.38 -5.40
C LYS A 204 25.11 -8.89 -5.22
N TRP A 205 24.09 -8.11 -4.86
CA TRP A 205 24.23 -6.67 -4.66
C TRP A 205 24.37 -6.33 -3.17
N TRP A 206 25.54 -6.61 -2.60
CA TRP A 206 25.84 -6.43 -1.17
C TRP A 206 25.72 -4.98 -0.71
N LYS A 207 26.01 -4.00 -1.59
CA LYS A 207 25.77 -2.58 -1.28
C LYS A 207 24.29 -2.28 -1.01
N GLY A 208 23.37 -3.08 -1.51
CA GLY A 208 21.94 -2.95 -1.23
C GLY A 208 21.59 -3.13 0.25
N PHE A 209 22.35 -3.95 1.00
CA PHE A 209 22.15 -4.08 2.44
C PHE A 209 22.44 -2.77 3.18
N PHE A 210 23.45 -2.02 2.76
CA PHE A 210 23.67 -0.67 3.29
C PHE A 210 22.50 0.27 2.95
N GLY A 211 21.96 0.21 1.73
CA GLY A 211 20.77 0.97 1.36
C GLY A 211 19.53 0.58 2.16
N PHE A 212 19.41 -0.69 2.52
CA PHE A 212 18.36 -1.17 3.41
C PHE A 212 18.49 -0.56 4.82
N VAL A 213 19.70 -0.58 5.42
CA VAL A 213 19.96 0.09 6.70
C VAL A 213 19.66 1.58 6.60
N LEU A 214 20.08 2.23 5.51
CA LEU A 214 19.85 3.66 5.27
C LEU A 214 18.34 3.97 5.15
N SER A 215 17.53 3.08 4.55
CA SER A 215 16.07 3.26 4.53
C SER A 215 15.46 3.19 5.92
N GLY A 216 15.98 2.33 6.79
CA GLY A 216 15.60 2.26 8.21
C GLY A 216 15.97 3.55 8.98
N LEU A 217 17.18 4.06 8.76
CA LEU A 217 17.62 5.33 9.37
C LEU A 217 16.76 6.51 8.88
N LEU A 218 16.45 6.58 7.60
CA LEU A 218 15.53 7.58 7.03
C LEU A 218 14.12 7.50 7.61
N SER A 219 13.67 6.30 8.00
CA SER A 219 12.36 6.05 8.60
C SER A 219 12.33 6.17 10.12
N SER A 220 13.45 6.52 10.77
CA SER A 220 13.58 6.49 12.24
C SER A 220 12.57 7.41 12.96
N PHE A 221 12.19 8.54 12.34
CA PHE A 221 11.16 9.43 12.89
C PHE A 221 9.81 8.72 13.07
N TYR A 222 9.54 7.69 12.28
CA TYR A 222 8.32 6.88 12.32
C TYR A 222 8.56 5.56 13.10
N ILE A 223 9.61 4.81 12.76
CA ILE A 223 9.87 3.48 13.32
C ILE A 223 10.13 3.53 14.84
N LEU A 224 10.91 4.50 15.33
CA LEU A 224 11.22 4.56 16.76
C LEU A 224 9.97 4.79 17.62
N PRO A 225 9.09 5.77 17.31
CA PRO A 225 7.81 5.87 18.01
C PRO A 225 6.95 4.61 17.92
N VAL A 226 6.84 3.98 16.74
CA VAL A 226 6.09 2.73 16.58
C VAL A 226 6.59 1.65 17.53
N ILE A 227 7.90 1.49 17.68
CA ILE A 227 8.48 0.45 18.54
C ILE A 227 8.35 0.82 20.03
N PHE A 228 8.66 2.04 20.41
CA PHE A 228 8.82 2.41 21.83
C PHE A 228 7.57 3.03 22.46
N GLU A 229 6.66 3.59 21.66
CA GLU A 229 5.45 4.24 22.15
C GLU A 229 4.17 3.41 21.91
N SER A 230 4.26 2.30 21.19
CA SER A 230 3.13 1.38 20.96
C SER A 230 2.48 0.86 22.24
N LYS A 231 3.26 0.75 23.31
CA LYS A 231 2.78 0.36 24.64
C LYS A 231 1.82 1.37 25.30
N PHE A 232 1.68 2.56 24.74
CA PHE A 232 0.80 3.60 25.25
C PHE A 232 -0.54 3.67 24.50
N VAL A 233 -0.77 2.77 23.54
CA VAL A 233 -2.04 2.61 22.83
C VAL A 233 -2.51 1.17 22.89
N ASN A 234 -3.81 0.97 22.71
CA ASN A 234 -4.43 -0.37 22.76
C ASN A 234 -4.21 -1.13 21.45
N LEU A 235 -2.95 -1.59 21.19
CA LEU A 235 -2.65 -2.37 19.98
C LEU A 235 -3.28 -3.76 19.96
N GLU A 236 -3.68 -4.33 21.09
CA GLU A 236 -4.27 -5.66 21.12
C GLU A 236 -5.62 -5.70 20.37
N SER A 237 -6.36 -4.59 20.38
CA SER A 237 -7.60 -4.45 19.60
C SER A 237 -7.39 -4.76 18.11
N THR A 238 -6.19 -4.50 17.57
CA THR A 238 -5.87 -4.73 16.16
C THR A 238 -5.54 -6.18 15.82
N THR A 239 -5.55 -7.09 16.78
CA THR A 239 -5.20 -8.51 16.60
C THR A 239 -6.21 -9.49 17.17
N LEU A 240 -7.30 -8.99 17.74
CA LEU A 240 -8.35 -9.78 18.40
C LEU A 240 -9.71 -9.62 17.69
N GLY A 241 -10.64 -10.51 18.00
CA GLY A 241 -11.98 -10.48 17.43
C GLY A 241 -11.97 -10.60 15.91
N TYR A 242 -12.54 -9.62 15.21
CA TYR A 242 -12.54 -9.60 13.74
C TYR A 242 -11.12 -9.60 13.15
N PHE A 243 -10.13 -9.07 13.84
CA PHE A 243 -8.76 -8.98 13.37
C PHE A 243 -7.88 -10.20 13.70
N ASP A 244 -8.45 -11.27 14.27
CA ASP A 244 -7.71 -12.52 14.45
C ASP A 244 -7.46 -13.18 13.10
N PHE A 245 -6.19 -13.34 12.74
CA PHE A 245 -5.76 -13.91 11.47
C PHE A 245 -6.35 -15.30 11.19
N ARG A 246 -6.68 -16.06 12.23
CA ARG A 246 -7.23 -17.41 12.10
C ARG A 246 -8.57 -17.42 11.37
N ALA A 247 -9.33 -16.33 11.48
CA ALA A 247 -10.61 -16.15 10.79
C ALA A 247 -10.50 -15.94 9.29
N HIS A 248 -9.30 -15.61 8.78
CA HIS A 248 -9.11 -14.99 7.46
C HIS A 248 -8.24 -15.79 6.50
N PHE A 249 -8.00 -17.07 6.80
CA PHE A 249 -7.39 -17.98 5.82
C PHE A 249 -8.37 -18.30 4.69
N ILE A 250 -7.86 -18.39 3.48
CA ILE A 250 -8.66 -18.64 2.28
C ILE A 250 -8.40 -20.04 1.71
N THR A 251 -9.40 -20.57 1.04
CA THR A 251 -9.35 -21.91 0.42
C THR A 251 -8.65 -21.89 -0.93
N ILE A 252 -8.17 -23.04 -1.39
CA ILE A 252 -7.61 -23.22 -2.73
C ILE A 252 -8.61 -22.79 -3.82
N LYS A 253 -9.92 -23.08 -3.62
CA LYS A 253 -10.96 -22.66 -4.55
C LYS A 253 -11.05 -21.14 -4.66
N GLN A 254 -11.03 -20.43 -3.53
CA GLN A 254 -11.02 -18.97 -3.51
C GLN A 254 -9.77 -18.40 -4.20
N ILE A 255 -8.59 -18.92 -3.87
CA ILE A 255 -7.32 -18.41 -4.43
C ILE A 255 -7.32 -18.45 -5.96
N PHE A 256 -7.77 -19.54 -6.57
CA PHE A 256 -7.55 -19.80 -7.99
C PHE A 256 -8.78 -19.67 -8.88
N PHE A 257 -9.98 -19.88 -8.34
CA PHE A 257 -11.17 -20.08 -9.14
C PHE A 257 -12.36 -19.19 -8.78
N ASP A 258 -12.24 -18.35 -7.75
CA ASP A 258 -13.33 -17.45 -7.38
C ASP A 258 -13.45 -16.32 -8.39
N THR A 259 -14.67 -16.19 -8.94
CA THR A 259 -15.08 -15.13 -9.86
C THR A 259 -16.23 -14.29 -9.30
N SER A 260 -16.64 -14.53 -8.05
CA SER A 260 -17.65 -13.75 -7.37
C SER A 260 -17.20 -12.32 -7.13
N TRP A 261 -18.13 -11.41 -6.91
CA TRP A 261 -17.84 -10.04 -6.54
C TRP A 261 -18.83 -9.55 -5.48
N GLY A 262 -18.32 -8.91 -4.45
CA GLY A 262 -19.10 -8.30 -3.39
C GLY A 262 -18.30 -7.22 -2.66
N TYR A 263 -19.00 -6.42 -1.86
CA TYR A 263 -18.43 -5.28 -1.12
C TYR A 263 -18.44 -5.52 0.40
N GLY A 264 -18.52 -6.76 0.84
CA GLY A 264 -18.43 -7.11 2.25
C GLY A 264 -16.99 -7.38 2.71
N GLY A 265 -16.86 -7.92 3.92
CA GLY A 265 -15.59 -8.31 4.52
C GLY A 265 -15.28 -9.80 4.35
N SER A 266 -14.07 -10.18 4.74
CA SER A 266 -13.74 -11.59 4.97
C SER A 266 -14.33 -12.07 6.29
N THR A 267 -14.71 -13.35 6.35
CA THR A 267 -15.43 -13.95 7.45
C THR A 267 -14.81 -15.29 7.88
N TRP A 268 -15.27 -15.85 9.00
CA TRP A 268 -14.95 -17.22 9.35
C TRP A 268 -15.56 -18.19 8.34
N GLY A 269 -14.73 -19.07 7.77
CA GLY A 269 -15.18 -20.11 6.87
C GLY A 269 -14.85 -19.83 5.39
N PRO A 270 -15.38 -20.67 4.48
CA PRO A 270 -14.99 -20.66 3.09
C PRO A 270 -15.74 -19.66 2.20
N VAL A 271 -16.65 -18.89 2.77
CA VAL A 271 -17.52 -17.95 2.03
C VAL A 271 -17.26 -16.53 2.53
N ASP A 272 -16.53 -15.77 1.74
CA ASP A 272 -16.28 -14.36 1.97
C ASP A 272 -17.20 -13.48 1.12
N ASN A 273 -17.51 -12.27 1.61
CA ASN A 273 -18.34 -11.31 0.91
C ASN A 273 -17.52 -10.37 -0.01
N MET A 274 -16.28 -10.72 -0.29
CA MET A 274 -15.41 -10.07 -1.26
C MET A 274 -14.56 -11.10 -2.01
N ASN A 275 -14.09 -10.78 -3.20
CA ASN A 275 -13.28 -11.68 -4.01
C ASN A 275 -11.84 -11.75 -3.49
N LEU A 276 -11.40 -12.93 -3.07
CA LEU A 276 -10.04 -13.18 -2.56
C LEU A 276 -9.25 -14.09 -3.50
N SER A 277 -9.27 -13.80 -4.80
CA SER A 277 -8.54 -14.56 -5.81
C SER A 277 -7.36 -13.79 -6.40
N VAL A 278 -6.36 -14.54 -6.87
CA VAL A 278 -5.30 -13.98 -7.72
C VAL A 278 -5.79 -13.64 -9.11
N GLY A 279 -6.90 -14.25 -9.55
CA GLY A 279 -7.43 -14.18 -10.92
C GLY A 279 -6.95 -15.33 -11.81
N ILE A 280 -7.84 -15.85 -12.65
CA ILE A 280 -7.62 -17.07 -13.43
C ILE A 280 -6.39 -16.92 -14.35
N LEU A 281 -6.35 -15.92 -15.20
CA LEU A 281 -5.20 -15.75 -16.11
C LEU A 281 -3.93 -15.29 -15.37
N GLN A 282 -4.08 -14.60 -14.25
CA GLN A 282 -2.97 -14.12 -13.43
C GLN A 282 -2.11 -15.27 -12.86
N TRP A 283 -2.72 -16.43 -12.57
CA TRP A 283 -1.95 -17.61 -12.15
C TRP A 283 -1.73 -18.62 -13.28
N PHE A 284 -2.70 -18.79 -14.19
CA PHE A 284 -2.63 -19.80 -15.24
C PHE A 284 -1.49 -19.55 -16.23
N ILE A 285 -1.32 -18.30 -16.71
CA ILE A 285 -0.23 -17.96 -17.62
C ILE A 285 1.15 -18.23 -16.99
N PRO A 286 1.47 -17.76 -15.77
CA PRO A 286 2.71 -18.13 -15.09
C PRO A 286 2.89 -19.62 -14.89
N ALA A 287 1.83 -20.36 -14.55
CA ALA A 287 1.89 -21.81 -14.39
C ALA A 287 2.24 -22.54 -15.71
N VAL A 288 1.60 -22.16 -16.81
CA VAL A 288 1.93 -22.70 -18.15
C VAL A 288 3.37 -22.37 -18.52
N ILE A 289 3.84 -21.14 -18.26
CA ILE A 289 5.23 -20.77 -18.50
C ILE A 289 6.17 -21.64 -17.66
N PHE A 290 5.89 -21.82 -16.37
CA PHE A 290 6.71 -22.63 -15.49
C PHE A 290 6.80 -24.09 -15.97
N VAL A 291 5.66 -24.72 -16.30
CA VAL A 291 5.61 -26.09 -16.87
C VAL A 291 6.42 -26.15 -18.16
N TYR A 292 6.23 -25.19 -19.07
CA TYR A 292 7.00 -25.11 -20.31
C TYR A 292 8.52 -25.06 -20.06
N LEU A 293 8.96 -24.25 -19.09
CA LEU A 293 10.38 -24.12 -18.75
C LEU A 293 10.98 -25.44 -18.22
N ILE A 294 10.20 -26.22 -17.46
CA ILE A 294 10.62 -27.50 -16.92
C ILE A 294 10.64 -28.55 -18.02
N VAL A 295 9.53 -28.75 -18.75
CA VAL A 295 9.36 -29.76 -19.77
C VAL A 295 10.42 -29.64 -20.89
N PHE A 296 10.65 -28.41 -21.36
CA PHE A 296 11.62 -28.14 -22.42
C PHE A 296 13.05 -27.86 -21.89
N LYS A 297 13.32 -28.15 -20.62
CA LYS A 297 14.64 -27.99 -19.96
C LYS A 297 15.24 -26.60 -20.09
N LYS A 298 14.38 -25.57 -20.14
CA LYS A 298 14.76 -24.15 -20.25
C LYS A 298 14.86 -23.44 -18.89
N ALA A 299 14.59 -24.13 -17.78
CA ALA A 299 14.55 -23.58 -16.43
C ALA A 299 15.88 -22.90 -16.04
N LYS A 300 17.02 -23.53 -16.30
CA LYS A 300 18.36 -23.00 -15.97
C LYS A 300 18.63 -21.66 -16.66
N LYS A 301 18.21 -21.50 -17.92
CA LYS A 301 18.37 -20.25 -18.69
C LYS A 301 17.42 -19.14 -18.19
N ASN A 302 16.28 -19.52 -17.62
CA ASN A 302 15.23 -18.59 -17.16
C ASN A 302 15.03 -18.71 -15.64
N ILE A 303 16.11 -18.89 -14.89
CA ILE A 303 16.06 -19.12 -13.44
C ILE A 303 15.32 -17.99 -12.69
N THR A 304 15.41 -16.76 -13.14
CA THR A 304 14.68 -15.63 -12.58
C THR A 304 13.15 -15.86 -12.63
N ALA A 305 12.62 -16.38 -13.74
CA ALA A 305 11.19 -16.69 -13.84
C ALA A 305 10.79 -17.86 -12.94
N VAL A 306 11.65 -18.88 -12.83
CA VAL A 306 11.44 -20.03 -11.93
C VAL A 306 11.42 -19.59 -10.47
N LEU A 307 12.36 -18.75 -10.05
CA LEU A 307 12.41 -18.19 -8.69
C LEU A 307 11.17 -17.36 -8.40
N LEU A 308 10.79 -16.44 -9.29
CA LEU A 308 9.61 -15.61 -9.13
C LEU A 308 8.33 -16.46 -9.02
N PHE A 309 8.20 -17.51 -9.83
CA PHE A 309 7.06 -18.42 -9.73
C PHE A 309 7.02 -19.14 -8.38
N GLY A 310 8.17 -19.69 -7.93
CA GLY A 310 8.27 -20.32 -6.61
C GLY A 310 7.91 -19.38 -5.46
N ILE A 311 8.37 -18.13 -5.52
CA ILE A 311 8.01 -17.11 -4.53
C ILE A 311 6.51 -16.81 -4.54
N GLY A 312 5.90 -16.68 -5.72
CA GLY A 312 4.45 -16.50 -5.84
C GLY A 312 3.69 -17.64 -5.16
N ILE A 313 4.12 -18.88 -5.36
CA ILE A 313 3.53 -20.06 -4.68
C ILE A 313 3.74 -20.00 -3.16
N LEU A 314 4.92 -19.59 -2.68
CA LEU A 314 5.18 -19.44 -1.24
C LEU A 314 4.25 -18.40 -0.62
N TYR A 315 4.03 -17.28 -1.28
CA TYR A 315 3.08 -16.28 -0.81
C TYR A 315 1.64 -16.80 -0.80
N LEU A 316 1.23 -17.59 -1.80
CA LEU A 316 -0.09 -18.24 -1.77
C LEU A 316 -0.23 -19.25 -0.64
N LEU A 317 0.82 -19.98 -0.30
CA LEU A 317 0.80 -20.89 0.85
C LEU A 317 0.54 -20.13 2.17
N LEU A 318 1.07 -18.91 2.32
CA LEU A 318 0.84 -18.08 3.50
C LEU A 318 -0.61 -17.58 3.62
N THR A 319 -1.40 -17.61 2.55
CA THR A 319 -2.84 -17.27 2.60
C THR A 319 -3.73 -18.42 3.04
N HIS A 320 -3.22 -19.66 3.02
CA HIS A 320 -3.98 -20.87 3.27
C HIS A 320 -3.75 -21.39 4.71
N ASN A 321 -4.76 -21.97 5.33
CA ASN A 321 -4.74 -22.45 6.72
C ASN A 321 -3.63 -23.47 7.03
N LYS A 322 -3.11 -24.18 6.02
CA LYS A 322 -1.95 -25.08 6.20
C LYS A 322 -0.68 -24.37 6.64
N SER A 323 -0.61 -23.06 6.50
CA SER A 323 0.50 -22.23 6.98
C SER A 323 0.29 -21.67 8.40
N ALA A 324 -0.82 -21.99 9.07
CA ALA A 324 -1.17 -21.42 10.39
C ALA A 324 -0.03 -21.59 11.42
N PHE A 325 0.70 -22.72 11.38
CA PHE A 325 1.87 -22.93 12.25
C PHE A 325 2.95 -21.87 12.08
N MET A 326 3.15 -21.31 10.87
CA MET A 326 4.11 -20.24 10.65
C MET A 326 3.65 -18.91 11.27
N TRP A 327 2.33 -18.66 11.22
CA TRP A 327 1.71 -17.49 11.81
C TRP A 327 1.78 -17.53 13.35
N GLU A 328 1.68 -18.70 13.93
CA GLU A 328 1.80 -18.92 15.38
C GLU A 328 3.27 -18.86 15.83
N LEU A 329 4.19 -19.44 15.05
CA LEU A 329 5.62 -19.42 15.34
C LEU A 329 6.20 -18.01 15.29
N LEU A 330 5.79 -17.21 14.29
CA LEU A 330 6.28 -15.84 14.09
C LEU A 330 5.27 -14.83 14.64
N SER A 331 5.33 -14.58 15.94
CA SER A 331 4.35 -13.78 16.70
C SER A 331 4.05 -12.39 16.10
N PHE A 332 4.98 -11.79 15.33
CA PHE A 332 4.74 -10.51 14.65
C PHE A 332 3.75 -10.64 13.49
N MET A 333 3.55 -11.84 12.92
CA MET A 333 2.62 -12.04 11.80
C MET A 333 1.17 -11.75 12.18
N LYS A 334 0.78 -11.89 13.47
CA LYS A 334 -0.56 -11.51 13.93
C LYS A 334 -0.94 -10.07 13.59
N PHE A 335 0.03 -9.15 13.55
CA PHE A 335 -0.19 -7.75 13.18
C PHE A 335 -0.48 -7.55 11.68
N ILE A 336 -0.21 -8.54 10.83
CA ILE A 336 -0.66 -8.53 9.42
C ILE A 336 -2.18 -8.70 9.35
N GLN A 337 -2.82 -9.29 10.37
CA GLN A 337 -4.26 -9.47 10.58
C GLN A 337 -4.90 -10.43 9.55
N PHE A 338 -4.64 -10.21 8.28
CA PHE A 338 -5.33 -10.88 7.17
C PHE A 338 -4.35 -11.67 6.30
N PRO A 339 -4.32 -13.01 6.38
CA PRO A 339 -3.47 -13.85 5.53
C PRO A 339 -3.61 -13.59 4.04
N TRP A 340 -4.81 -13.27 3.57
CA TRP A 340 -5.06 -12.98 2.17
C TRP A 340 -4.34 -11.70 1.66
N ARG A 341 -3.78 -10.83 2.51
CA ARG A 341 -2.92 -9.72 2.07
C ARG A 341 -1.70 -10.18 1.26
N PHE A 342 -1.23 -11.42 1.52
CA PHE A 342 -0.15 -12.01 0.71
C PHE A 342 -0.52 -12.27 -0.74
N LEU A 343 -1.82 -12.21 -1.12
CA LEU A 343 -2.24 -12.25 -2.53
C LEU A 343 -1.59 -11.14 -3.35
N GLY A 344 -1.43 -9.93 -2.79
CA GLY A 344 -0.74 -8.83 -3.46
C GLY A 344 0.70 -9.17 -3.85
N MET A 345 1.41 -9.88 -2.97
CA MET A 345 2.79 -10.34 -3.22
C MET A 345 2.85 -11.47 -4.27
N ALA A 346 1.88 -12.37 -4.25
CA ALA A 346 1.76 -13.42 -5.26
C ALA A 346 1.45 -12.82 -6.64
N VAL A 347 0.50 -11.88 -6.72
CA VAL A 347 0.16 -11.15 -7.95
C VAL A 347 1.39 -10.42 -8.50
N PHE A 348 2.17 -9.75 -7.64
CA PHE A 348 3.42 -9.11 -8.04
C PHE A 348 4.37 -10.11 -8.72
N SER A 349 4.61 -11.25 -8.09
CA SER A 349 5.55 -12.26 -8.59
C SER A 349 5.06 -12.90 -9.90
N PHE A 350 3.79 -13.29 -9.97
CA PHE A 350 3.20 -13.92 -11.16
C PHE A 350 3.11 -12.96 -12.35
N SER A 351 2.83 -11.69 -12.11
CA SER A 351 2.82 -10.67 -13.15
C SER A 351 4.17 -10.54 -13.84
N LEU A 352 5.27 -10.62 -13.08
CA LEU A 352 6.62 -10.62 -13.65
C LEU A 352 6.90 -11.89 -14.45
N VAL A 353 6.49 -13.08 -13.96
CA VAL A 353 6.66 -14.34 -14.71
C VAL A 353 5.93 -14.27 -16.05
N ALA A 354 4.72 -13.71 -16.09
CA ALA A 354 3.96 -13.59 -17.34
C ALA A 354 4.72 -12.79 -18.42
N GLY A 355 5.51 -11.79 -18.02
CA GLY A 355 6.29 -10.98 -18.95
C GLY A 355 7.34 -11.76 -19.75
N VAL A 356 7.84 -12.90 -19.24
CA VAL A 356 8.84 -13.70 -19.97
C VAL A 356 8.25 -14.39 -21.20
N LEU A 357 6.92 -14.51 -21.30
CA LEU A 357 6.22 -15.20 -22.40
C LEU A 357 6.74 -14.75 -23.77
N PHE A 358 6.93 -13.44 -23.94
CA PHE A 358 7.39 -12.84 -25.20
C PHE A 358 8.86 -13.09 -25.53
N ASN A 359 9.63 -13.63 -24.59
CA ASN A 359 11.01 -14.09 -24.84
C ASN A 359 11.08 -15.58 -25.17
N LEU A 360 10.04 -16.34 -24.83
CA LEU A 360 9.97 -17.79 -25.04
C LEU A 360 9.39 -18.14 -26.42
N ILE A 361 8.54 -17.28 -26.96
CA ILE A 361 7.80 -17.50 -28.18
C ILE A 361 8.17 -16.40 -29.19
N THR A 362 8.69 -16.84 -30.35
CA THR A 362 9.19 -15.93 -31.39
C THR A 362 8.20 -15.76 -32.55
N LYS A 363 7.18 -16.64 -32.66
CA LYS A 363 6.19 -16.57 -33.74
C LYS A 363 5.31 -15.32 -33.59
N LYS A 364 5.44 -14.36 -34.52
CA LYS A 364 4.70 -13.09 -34.50
C LYS A 364 3.19 -13.29 -34.39
N LEU A 365 2.61 -14.26 -35.12
CA LEU A 365 1.18 -14.53 -35.07
C LEU A 365 0.69 -14.86 -33.64
N PHE A 366 1.45 -15.67 -32.90
CA PHE A 366 1.10 -15.97 -31.51
C PHE A 366 1.21 -14.74 -30.60
N LEU A 367 2.22 -13.89 -30.81
CA LEU A 367 2.34 -12.64 -30.05
C LEU A 367 1.16 -11.70 -30.31
N TYR A 368 0.71 -11.57 -31.55
CA TYR A 368 -0.51 -10.83 -31.87
C TYR A 368 -1.74 -11.42 -31.21
N SER A 369 -1.87 -12.76 -31.17
CA SER A 369 -3.03 -13.40 -30.53
C SER A 369 -3.11 -13.10 -29.02
N VAL A 370 -1.99 -12.92 -28.31
CA VAL A 370 -2.00 -12.49 -26.92
C VAL A 370 -2.64 -11.10 -26.78
N PHE A 371 -2.32 -10.16 -27.67
CA PHE A 371 -2.90 -8.81 -27.63
C PHE A 371 -4.37 -8.79 -28.04
N VAL A 372 -4.76 -9.59 -28.99
CA VAL A 372 -6.13 -9.62 -29.54
C VAL A 372 -7.08 -10.41 -28.65
N PHE A 373 -6.62 -11.43 -27.95
CA PHE A 373 -7.47 -12.32 -27.17
C PHE A 373 -7.19 -12.27 -25.66
N VAL A 374 -5.93 -12.37 -25.23
CA VAL A 374 -5.60 -12.49 -23.79
C VAL A 374 -5.84 -11.17 -23.04
N ILE A 375 -5.34 -10.06 -23.56
CA ILE A 375 -5.56 -8.76 -22.92
C ILE A 375 -7.04 -8.37 -22.89
N PRO A 376 -7.80 -8.39 -24.00
CA PRO A 376 -9.24 -8.16 -23.97
C PRO A 376 -10.00 -9.12 -23.05
N TYR A 377 -9.59 -10.39 -22.98
CA TYR A 377 -10.21 -11.35 -22.07
C TYR A 377 -9.95 -11.01 -20.59
N ILE A 378 -8.72 -10.59 -20.23
CA ILE A 378 -8.43 -10.11 -18.87
C ILE A 378 -9.33 -8.91 -18.55
N LEU A 379 -9.38 -7.92 -19.44
CA LEU A 379 -10.23 -6.75 -19.26
C LEU A 379 -11.70 -7.12 -19.12
N TYR A 380 -12.22 -7.98 -19.98
CA TYR A 380 -13.61 -8.43 -19.97
C TYR A 380 -13.98 -9.13 -18.66
N THR A 381 -13.14 -10.03 -18.17
CA THR A 381 -13.42 -10.83 -16.96
C THR A 381 -13.26 -10.06 -15.65
N THR A 382 -12.44 -9.01 -15.64
CA THR A 382 -12.11 -8.29 -14.39
C THR A 382 -12.62 -6.85 -14.37
N TYR A 383 -12.96 -6.26 -15.52
CA TYR A 383 -13.44 -4.88 -15.60
C TYR A 383 -14.63 -4.61 -14.69
N SER A 384 -15.56 -5.57 -14.57
CA SER A 384 -16.74 -5.44 -13.72
C SER A 384 -16.40 -5.29 -12.23
N PHE A 385 -15.20 -5.66 -11.80
CA PHE A 385 -14.72 -5.51 -10.42
C PHE A 385 -14.27 -4.07 -10.12
N PHE A 386 -13.86 -3.31 -11.15
CA PHE A 386 -13.38 -1.94 -11.02
C PHE A 386 -14.54 -0.94 -11.04
N ARG A 387 -15.41 -1.00 -10.04
CA ARG A 387 -16.58 -0.12 -9.93
C ARG A 387 -16.87 0.19 -8.45
N PRO A 388 -17.54 1.33 -8.19
CA PRO A 388 -18.01 1.65 -6.84
C PRO A 388 -19.19 0.75 -6.44
N ASP A 389 -19.37 0.54 -5.14
CA ASP A 389 -20.63 0.10 -4.55
C ASP A 389 -21.61 1.27 -4.53
N ILE A 390 -21.34 2.23 -3.67
CA ILE A 390 -22.12 3.48 -3.57
C ILE A 390 -21.22 4.65 -4.00
N TRP A 391 -21.77 5.54 -4.81
CA TRP A 391 -21.11 6.76 -5.21
C TRP A 391 -21.80 7.95 -4.60
N TYR A 392 -21.09 8.69 -3.75
CA TYR A 392 -21.57 9.93 -3.17
C TYR A 392 -21.28 11.12 -4.11
N THR A 393 -22.33 11.73 -4.65
CA THR A 393 -22.21 12.92 -5.53
C THR A 393 -22.18 14.19 -4.69
N VAL A 394 -21.16 14.31 -3.84
CA VAL A 394 -20.99 15.38 -2.83
C VAL A 394 -19.54 15.87 -2.83
N GLY A 395 -19.34 17.06 -2.24
CA GLY A 395 -18.01 17.65 -2.05
C GLY A 395 -17.59 17.67 -0.59
N ASP A 396 -16.47 18.35 -0.29
CA ASP A 396 -15.82 18.39 1.03
C ASP A 396 -16.77 18.81 2.15
N ASN A 397 -17.64 19.81 1.91
CA ASN A 397 -18.53 20.35 2.94
C ASN A 397 -19.48 19.29 3.53
N HIS A 398 -19.88 18.29 2.74
CA HIS A 398 -20.71 17.18 3.23
C HIS A 398 -19.99 16.36 4.31
N PHE A 399 -18.70 16.11 4.13
CA PHE A 399 -17.90 15.28 5.05
C PHE A 399 -17.34 16.05 6.26
N LEU A 400 -17.27 17.38 6.17
CA LEU A 400 -16.64 18.23 7.18
C LEU A 400 -17.64 18.96 8.07
N THR A 401 -18.94 18.66 7.97
CA THR A 401 -19.99 19.30 8.76
C THR A 401 -21.06 18.32 9.21
N GLY A 402 -21.76 18.64 10.30
CA GLY A 402 -22.92 17.91 10.81
C GLY A 402 -22.63 16.48 11.23
N GLU A 403 -23.64 15.60 11.13
CA GLU A 403 -23.55 14.19 11.53
C GLU A 403 -22.49 13.41 10.76
N GLU A 404 -22.27 13.77 9.50
CA GLU A 404 -21.25 13.11 8.68
C GLU A 404 -19.83 13.43 9.18
N TRP A 405 -19.59 14.64 9.65
CA TRP A 405 -18.34 14.99 10.32
C TRP A 405 -18.12 14.15 11.59
N ASP A 406 -19.17 13.96 12.40
CA ASP A 406 -19.08 13.12 13.59
C ASP A 406 -18.77 11.66 13.22
N ARG A 407 -19.40 11.14 12.15
CA ARG A 407 -19.06 9.82 11.59
C ARG A 407 -17.60 9.74 11.16
N GLN A 408 -17.10 10.77 10.47
CA GLN A 408 -15.70 10.82 10.02
C GLN A 408 -14.73 10.80 11.20
N ARG A 409 -15.02 11.51 12.28
CA ARG A 409 -14.18 11.57 13.48
C ARG A 409 -14.11 10.23 14.24
N THR A 410 -14.99 9.27 13.95
CA THR A 410 -14.94 7.89 14.50
C THR A 410 -14.15 6.92 13.62
N ALA A 411 -13.69 7.33 12.45
CA ALA A 411 -13.08 6.45 11.43
C ALA A 411 -11.82 5.68 11.89
N SER A 412 -11.17 6.11 12.96
CA SER A 412 -9.99 5.45 13.53
C SER A 412 -10.17 5.11 15.01
N ILE A 413 -11.38 5.30 15.55
CA ILE A 413 -11.64 5.11 16.97
C ILE A 413 -11.39 3.65 17.39
N GLY A 414 -10.55 3.47 18.39
CA GLY A 414 -10.13 2.15 18.87
C GLY A 414 -8.83 1.61 18.27
N ASP A 415 -8.40 2.04 17.09
CA ASP A 415 -7.19 1.52 16.45
C ASP A 415 -5.92 1.91 17.21
N PHE A 416 -5.84 3.18 17.61
CA PHE A 416 -4.70 3.73 18.36
C PHE A 416 -5.14 4.53 19.59
N TRP A 417 -6.25 4.11 20.19
CA TRP A 417 -6.78 4.77 21.38
C TRP A 417 -5.76 4.75 22.51
N PRO A 418 -5.48 5.88 23.16
CA PRO A 418 -4.50 5.93 24.25
C PRO A 418 -4.89 4.97 25.39
N GLN A 419 -3.95 4.15 25.85
CA GLN A 419 -4.20 3.13 26.88
C GLN A 419 -4.67 3.72 28.22
N PHE A 420 -4.19 4.93 28.53
CA PHE A 420 -4.58 5.70 29.72
C PHE A 420 -5.63 6.78 29.39
N GLY A 421 -6.19 6.70 28.19
CA GLY A 421 -7.21 7.63 27.75
C GLY A 421 -8.58 7.42 28.40
N HIS A 422 -9.47 8.35 28.17
CA HIS A 422 -10.87 8.23 28.51
C HIS A 422 -11.46 6.98 27.84
N PRO A 423 -12.49 6.30 28.40
CA PRO A 423 -13.26 5.33 27.66
C PRO A 423 -13.73 5.87 26.31
N ILE A 424 -13.85 5.00 25.29
CA ILE A 424 -14.29 5.42 23.96
C ILE A 424 -15.61 6.20 24.09
N PRO A 425 -15.69 7.45 23.63
CA PRO A 425 -16.83 8.31 23.87
C PRO A 425 -18.01 7.97 22.95
N ASP A 426 -19.23 8.17 23.49
CA ASP A 426 -20.48 8.08 22.72
C ASP A 426 -20.90 9.39 22.09
N LYS A 427 -20.27 10.49 22.50
CA LYS A 427 -20.65 11.85 22.10
C LYS A 427 -19.40 12.70 21.77
N PRO A 428 -19.54 13.68 20.87
CA PRO A 428 -18.48 14.62 20.57
C PRO A 428 -17.98 15.38 21.82
N SER A 429 -16.66 15.61 21.86
CA SER A 429 -16.02 16.46 22.86
C SER A 429 -16.56 17.90 22.80
N ASP A 430 -16.66 18.55 23.95
CA ASP A 430 -16.95 19.99 24.05
C ASP A 430 -15.70 20.88 23.76
N GLY A 431 -14.57 20.25 23.39
CA GLY A 431 -13.31 20.92 23.10
C GLY A 431 -12.50 21.37 24.31
N LYS A 432 -12.99 21.13 25.55
CA LYS A 432 -12.25 21.52 26.76
C LYS A 432 -11.21 20.49 27.17
N TYR A 433 -11.41 19.23 26.83
CA TYR A 433 -10.58 18.11 27.24
C TYR A 433 -10.16 17.25 26.06
N ILE A 434 -8.95 16.73 26.14
CA ILE A 434 -8.38 15.78 25.15
C ILE A 434 -7.75 14.58 25.87
N ASN A 435 -7.60 13.49 25.14
CA ASN A 435 -6.90 12.30 25.64
C ASN A 435 -5.44 12.62 25.99
N TYR A 436 -5.01 12.12 27.14
CA TYR A 436 -3.59 12.14 27.47
C TYR A 436 -2.82 11.10 26.65
N PHE A 437 -1.72 11.55 26.10
CA PHE A 437 -0.71 10.70 25.45
C PHE A 437 0.69 11.27 25.71
N PRO A 438 1.77 10.44 25.79
CA PRO A 438 3.11 10.97 26.00
C PRO A 438 3.51 12.04 25.01
N GLY A 439 3.97 13.16 25.53
CA GLY A 439 4.26 14.40 24.79
C GLY A 439 3.32 15.54 25.10
N TRP A 440 2.15 15.29 25.67
CA TRP A 440 1.30 16.34 26.20
C TRP A 440 1.86 16.89 27.52
N GLU A 441 2.12 18.20 27.57
CA GLU A 441 2.38 18.97 28.77
C GLU A 441 1.14 19.79 29.09
N SER A 442 0.55 19.59 30.27
CA SER A 442 -0.65 20.30 30.73
C SER A 442 -0.38 20.99 32.07
N MET A 443 -0.97 22.15 32.26
CA MET A 443 -0.97 22.84 33.56
C MET A 443 -1.92 22.16 34.56
N SER A 444 -2.93 21.47 34.06
CA SER A 444 -3.90 20.75 34.89
C SER A 444 -3.49 19.27 35.03
N PRO A 445 -3.70 18.65 36.22
CA PRO A 445 -3.45 17.25 36.39
C PRO A 445 -4.38 16.41 35.50
N MET A 446 -3.89 15.26 35.03
CA MET A 446 -4.70 14.31 34.31
C MET A 446 -5.84 13.79 35.20
N GLN A 447 -7.07 13.80 34.67
CA GLN A 447 -8.25 13.23 35.33
C GLN A 447 -8.93 12.24 34.37
N ASN A 448 -9.08 11.00 34.82
CA ASN A 448 -9.70 9.92 34.01
C ASN A 448 -9.14 9.82 32.58
N GLY A 449 -7.82 9.97 32.43
CA GLY A 449 -7.17 9.91 31.11
C GLY A 449 -7.29 11.16 30.25
N LEU A 450 -7.94 12.21 30.74
CA LEU A 450 -8.11 13.49 30.05
C LEU A 450 -7.23 14.58 30.63
N ILE A 451 -6.82 15.51 29.81
CA ILE A 451 -6.17 16.77 30.19
C ILE A 451 -6.93 17.95 29.59
N SER A 452 -6.85 19.11 30.26
CA SER A 452 -7.41 20.33 29.70
C SER A 452 -6.67 20.74 28.43
N VAL A 453 -7.39 21.19 27.42
CA VAL A 453 -6.80 21.79 26.20
C VAL A 453 -6.13 23.11 26.51
N GLU A 454 -6.74 23.90 27.40
CA GLU A 454 -6.24 25.23 27.79
C GLU A 454 -4.87 25.11 28.49
N GLY A 455 -3.89 25.82 27.93
CA GLY A 455 -2.50 25.81 28.43
C GLY A 455 -1.72 24.54 28.14
N SER A 456 -2.29 23.56 27.45
CA SER A 456 -1.61 22.32 27.07
C SER A 456 -0.85 22.48 25.75
N LYS A 457 0.31 21.79 25.66
CA LYS A 457 1.15 21.76 24.45
C LYS A 457 1.61 20.34 24.16
N PHE A 458 1.51 19.93 22.89
CA PHE A 458 2.05 18.66 22.44
C PHE A 458 3.50 18.82 22.00
N LYS A 459 4.41 18.14 22.68
CA LYS A 459 5.85 18.16 22.40
C LYS A 459 6.36 16.81 21.97
N ASN A 460 7.52 16.81 21.31
CA ASN A 460 8.20 15.56 20.99
C ASN A 460 8.81 14.95 22.24
N THR A 461 8.54 13.66 22.48
CA THR A 461 9.23 12.86 23.50
C THR A 461 10.72 12.69 23.13
N PRO A 462 11.60 12.31 24.06
CA PRO A 462 13.00 12.05 23.75
C PRO A 462 13.19 11.08 22.59
N ILE A 463 12.37 10.02 22.49
CA ILE A 463 12.46 9.03 21.41
C ILE A 463 12.10 9.64 20.05
N ARG A 464 11.11 10.53 20.00
CA ARG A 464 10.72 11.24 18.78
C ARG A 464 11.80 12.23 18.34
N ILE A 465 12.45 12.93 19.31
CA ILE A 465 13.56 13.83 19.01
C ILE A 465 14.72 13.04 18.39
N VAL A 466 15.13 11.93 19.01
CA VAL A 466 16.18 11.05 18.48
C VAL A 466 15.83 10.57 17.06
N GLY A 467 14.61 10.06 16.85
CA GLY A 467 14.15 9.61 15.55
C GLY A 467 14.19 10.71 14.48
N ASN A 468 13.72 11.91 14.83
CA ASN A 468 13.76 13.08 13.93
C ASN A 468 15.19 13.48 13.57
N ILE A 469 16.12 13.50 14.53
CA ILE A 469 17.54 13.82 14.30
C ILE A 469 18.19 12.78 13.38
N ILE A 470 18.00 11.48 13.64
CA ILE A 470 18.57 10.41 12.82
C ILE A 470 18.06 10.54 11.38
N THR A 471 16.77 10.76 11.21
CA THR A 471 16.16 10.95 9.88
C THR A 471 16.75 12.16 9.15
N LEU A 472 16.84 13.31 9.82
CA LEU A 472 17.37 14.54 9.22
C LEU A 472 18.84 14.37 8.81
N VAL A 473 19.67 13.83 9.69
CA VAL A 473 21.09 13.55 9.40
C VAL A 473 21.23 12.58 8.22
N SER A 474 20.39 11.53 8.18
CA SER A 474 20.39 10.56 7.09
C SER A 474 19.96 11.18 5.76
N LEU A 475 18.95 12.06 5.76
CA LEU A 475 18.52 12.82 4.58
C LEU A 475 19.64 13.73 4.07
N LEU A 476 20.25 14.50 4.93
CA LEU A 476 21.37 15.36 4.55
C LEU A 476 22.55 14.53 4.00
N GLY A 477 22.88 13.43 4.68
CA GLY A 477 23.95 12.53 4.29
C GLY A 477 23.76 11.94 2.88
N ILE A 478 22.55 11.43 2.57
CA ILE A 478 22.27 10.81 1.27
C ILE A 478 22.29 11.85 0.13
N PHE A 479 21.84 13.09 0.37
CA PHE A 479 21.89 14.16 -0.64
C PHE A 479 23.32 14.68 -0.88
N ILE A 480 24.12 14.83 0.17
CA ILE A 480 25.54 15.21 0.04
C ILE A 480 26.31 14.11 -0.70
N TRP A 481 26.07 12.85 -0.34
CA TRP A 481 26.69 11.73 -1.03
C TRP A 481 26.33 11.66 -2.52
N LYS A 482 25.07 11.90 -2.88
CA LYS A 482 24.63 11.96 -4.29
C LYS A 482 25.35 13.04 -5.08
N ARG A 483 25.56 14.23 -4.48
CA ARG A 483 26.28 15.33 -5.15
C ARG A 483 27.74 15.01 -5.45
N LYS A 484 28.38 14.12 -4.69
CA LYS A 484 29.76 13.68 -4.94
C LYS A 484 29.88 12.62 -6.03
N LEU A 485 28.76 12.07 -6.51
CA LEU A 485 28.70 11.03 -7.55
C LEU A 485 28.29 11.60 -8.92
N ILE A 486 27.84 12.87 -8.97
CA ILE A 486 27.54 13.63 -10.18
C ILE A 486 28.73 14.54 -10.49
#